data_c8589ee531164c7bf01ada43035a5aa7
#
_entry.id   c8589ee531164c7bf01ada43035a5aa7
#
_cell.length_a   1.000
_cell.length_b   1.000
_cell.length_c   1.000
_cell.angle_alpha   90.00
_cell.angle_beta   90.00
_cell.angle_gamma   90.00
#
_symmetry.space_group_name_H-M   'P 1'
#
loop_
_entity.id
_entity.type
_entity.pdbx_description
1 polymer ?
#
loop_
_entity_poly.entity_id
_entity_poly.type
_entity_poly.pdbx_seq_one_letter_code
_entity_poly.pdbx_strand_id
1 'polypeptide(L)'
;IAIDDEDSQRLLRLFNTKEGQKYLKEELKLSDELIEKLTWLGISGIANVLCCIKMAKYYELTENDVVGTVLTDSAAMYQSRIEELNEMHGAYNVEEAKLDHNLHMLGLKTDNLMELTYTDRKRIHNLKYYTWVEQQARDVKDLNALWYDTKGTWDAVHAQAAELDELINEFNEATGLLKAL
;
A
#
# COMPACT_ATOMS: atom_id res chain seq x y z
N ILE A 1 5.64 10.53 1.57
CA ILE A 1 5.55 9.82 2.87
C ILE A 1 6.33 8.53 2.72
N ALA A 2 7.19 8.22 3.67
CA ALA A 2 7.88 6.95 3.76
C ALA A 2 7.48 6.22 5.06
N ILE A 3 7.37 4.91 4.96
CA ILE A 3 7.13 4.00 6.07
C ILE A 3 8.36 3.12 6.23
N ASP A 4 8.77 2.86 7.45
CA ASP A 4 9.84 1.93 7.75
C ASP A 4 9.37 0.48 7.48
N ASP A 5 10.25 -0.32 6.91
CA ASP A 5 9.95 -1.73 6.64
C ASP A 5 9.63 -2.49 7.92
N GLU A 6 10.26 -2.13 9.03
CA GLU A 6 9.98 -2.75 10.33
C GLU A 6 8.53 -2.52 10.74
N ASP A 7 7.97 -1.30 10.58
CA ASP A 7 6.57 -1.03 10.90
C ASP A 7 5.63 -1.97 10.14
N SER A 8 5.86 -2.12 8.83
CA SER A 8 5.04 -3.00 7.98
C SER A 8 5.18 -4.48 8.35
N GLN A 9 6.38 -4.93 8.66
CA GLN A 9 6.68 -6.33 8.98
C GLN A 9 6.15 -6.73 10.37
N ARG A 10 6.21 -5.82 11.34
CA ARG A 10 5.64 -6.03 12.67
C ARG A 10 4.12 -6.19 12.59
N LEU A 11 3.45 -5.34 11.83
CA LEU A 11 2.02 -5.46 11.62
C LEU A 11 1.63 -6.67 10.76
N LEU A 12 2.48 -7.11 9.82
CA LEU A 12 2.25 -8.35 9.09
C LEU A 12 2.16 -9.55 10.07
N ARG A 13 3.07 -9.65 11.05
CA ARG A 13 2.99 -10.68 12.10
C ARG A 13 1.74 -10.52 12.97
N LEU A 14 1.42 -9.29 13.38
CA LEU A 14 0.24 -9.00 14.20
C LEU A 14 -1.05 -9.50 13.54
N PHE A 15 -1.20 -9.29 12.24
CA PHE A 15 -2.43 -9.66 11.52
C PHE A 15 -2.50 -11.15 11.17
N ASN A 16 -1.36 -11.83 11.02
CA ASN A 16 -1.29 -13.18 10.44
C ASN A 16 -0.88 -14.28 11.44
N THR A 17 -0.59 -13.95 12.69
CA THR A 17 -0.33 -14.97 13.73
C THR A 17 -1.55 -15.19 14.61
N LYS A 18 -1.66 -16.40 15.16
CA LYS A 18 -2.77 -16.75 16.07
C LYS A 18 -2.80 -15.86 17.31
N GLU A 19 -1.64 -15.58 17.87
CA GLU A 19 -1.45 -14.74 19.06
C GLU A 19 -1.81 -13.28 18.76
N GLY A 20 -1.43 -12.79 17.58
CA GLY A 20 -1.80 -11.45 17.11
C GLY A 20 -3.31 -11.32 16.93
N GLN A 21 -3.95 -12.25 16.22
CA GLN A 21 -5.40 -12.27 16.02
C GLN A 21 -6.16 -12.43 17.34
N LYS A 22 -5.64 -13.22 18.28
CA LYS A 22 -6.19 -13.34 19.63
C LYS A 22 -6.16 -11.99 20.34
N TYR A 23 -5.04 -11.26 20.29
CA TYR A 23 -4.91 -9.93 20.85
C TYR A 23 -5.93 -8.95 20.24
N LEU A 24 -6.03 -8.93 18.90
CA LEU A 24 -6.99 -8.08 18.18
C LEU A 24 -8.44 -8.35 18.59
N LYS A 25 -8.79 -9.62 18.81
CA LYS A 25 -10.13 -10.03 19.24
C LYS A 25 -10.40 -9.76 20.72
N GLU A 26 -9.50 -10.19 21.58
CA GLU A 26 -9.75 -10.18 23.03
C GLU A 26 -9.51 -8.82 23.66
N GLU A 27 -8.49 -8.08 23.22
CA GLU A 27 -8.13 -6.78 23.80
C GLU A 27 -8.78 -5.62 23.04
N LEU A 28 -8.69 -5.63 21.69
CA LEU A 28 -9.24 -4.54 20.89
C LEU A 28 -10.70 -4.73 20.49
N LYS A 29 -11.30 -5.90 20.80
CA LYS A 29 -12.70 -6.22 20.51
C LYS A 29 -13.08 -6.11 19.02
N LEU A 30 -12.11 -6.39 18.13
CA LEU A 30 -12.40 -6.42 16.69
C LEU A 30 -13.28 -7.63 16.36
N SER A 31 -14.13 -7.47 15.34
CA SER A 31 -14.95 -8.56 14.84
C SER A 31 -14.10 -9.61 14.11
N ASP A 32 -14.56 -10.86 14.11
CA ASP A 32 -13.88 -11.94 13.38
C ASP A 32 -13.79 -11.62 11.88
N GLU A 33 -14.82 -11.01 11.31
CA GLU A 33 -14.83 -10.56 9.91
C GLU A 33 -13.70 -9.56 9.60
N LEU A 34 -13.49 -8.58 10.48
CA LEU A 34 -12.43 -7.59 10.29
C LEU A 34 -11.05 -8.24 10.43
N ILE A 35 -10.87 -9.11 11.42
CA ILE A 35 -9.62 -9.84 11.65
C ILE A 35 -9.26 -10.68 10.42
N GLU A 36 -10.24 -11.39 9.84
CA GLU A 36 -10.04 -12.14 8.61
C GLU A 36 -9.59 -11.23 7.46
N LYS A 37 -10.26 -10.08 7.27
CA LYS A 37 -9.91 -9.10 6.22
C LYS A 37 -8.51 -8.51 6.38
N LEU A 38 -8.00 -8.37 7.60
CA LEU A 38 -6.63 -7.88 7.84
C LEU A 38 -5.57 -8.83 7.25
N THR A 39 -5.85 -10.11 7.12
CA THR A 39 -4.94 -11.08 6.47
C THR A 39 -4.85 -10.90 4.95
N TRP A 40 -5.72 -10.09 4.36
CA TRP A 40 -5.67 -9.77 2.93
C TRP A 40 -4.66 -8.65 2.63
N LEU A 41 -4.10 -8.01 3.66
CA LEU A 41 -3.11 -6.96 3.52
C LEU A 41 -1.71 -7.56 3.39
N GLY A 42 -1.12 -7.49 2.22
CA GLY A 42 0.30 -7.74 2.03
C GLY A 42 1.15 -6.58 2.56
N ILE A 43 2.47 -6.71 2.49
CA ILE A 43 3.41 -5.73 3.06
C ILE A 43 3.16 -4.32 2.49
N SER A 44 2.98 -4.21 1.17
CA SER A 44 2.70 -2.92 0.51
C SER A 44 1.34 -2.35 0.92
N GLY A 45 0.31 -3.20 1.09
CA GLY A 45 -0.99 -2.80 1.58
C GLY A 45 -0.93 -2.23 3.00
N ILE A 46 -0.20 -2.89 3.89
CA ILE A 46 0.04 -2.41 5.27
C ILE A 46 0.78 -1.07 5.24
N ALA A 47 1.86 -0.95 4.45
CA ALA A 47 2.61 0.30 4.31
C ALA A 47 1.72 1.45 3.80
N ASN A 48 0.84 1.18 2.83
CA ASN A 48 -0.10 2.16 2.31
C ASN A 48 -1.12 2.61 3.38
N VAL A 49 -1.65 1.69 4.20
CA VAL A 49 -2.51 2.04 5.33
C VAL A 49 -1.76 2.90 6.35
N LEU A 50 -0.52 2.56 6.67
CA LEU A 50 0.33 3.36 7.57
C LEU A 50 0.61 4.75 6.98
N CYS A 51 0.82 4.88 5.66
CA CYS A 51 0.90 6.18 4.99
C CYS A 51 -0.37 7.01 5.20
N CYS A 52 -1.55 6.39 5.09
CA CYS A 52 -2.83 7.07 5.34
C CYS A 52 -2.95 7.54 6.79
N ILE A 53 -2.57 6.71 7.75
CA ILE A 53 -2.57 7.08 9.18
C ILE A 53 -1.60 8.24 9.43
N LYS A 54 -0.39 8.16 8.88
CA LYS A 54 0.63 9.22 9.00
C LYS A 54 0.13 10.54 8.39
N MET A 55 -0.50 10.47 7.21
CA MET A 55 -1.10 11.63 6.53
C MET A 55 -2.23 12.23 7.37
N ALA A 56 -3.14 11.39 7.89
CA ALA A 56 -4.24 11.85 8.72
C ALA A 56 -3.76 12.55 10.00
N LYS A 57 -2.73 12.01 10.66
CA LYS A 57 -2.10 12.65 11.83
C LYS A 57 -1.42 13.97 11.48
N TYR A 58 -0.72 14.03 10.34
CA TYR A 58 0.04 15.21 9.93
C TYR A 58 -0.87 16.40 9.57
N TYR A 59 -1.95 16.11 8.84
CA TYR A 59 -2.91 17.13 8.41
C TYR A 59 -4.07 17.31 9.40
N GLU A 60 -4.05 16.61 10.55
CA GLU A 60 -5.11 16.67 11.57
C GLU A 60 -6.51 16.39 10.99
N LEU A 61 -6.58 15.38 10.09
CA LEU A 61 -7.82 15.00 9.43
C LEU A 61 -8.85 14.49 10.43
N THR A 62 -10.13 14.75 10.11
CA THR A 62 -11.29 14.43 10.95
C THR A 62 -12.21 13.42 10.25
N GLU A 63 -13.33 13.08 10.88
CA GLU A 63 -14.37 12.22 10.30
C GLU A 63 -15.05 12.81 9.04
N ASN A 64 -14.81 14.09 8.74
CA ASN A 64 -15.34 14.74 7.53
C ASN A 64 -14.39 14.63 6.32
N ASP A 65 -13.19 14.08 6.54
CA ASP A 65 -12.16 13.95 5.51
C ASP A 65 -12.14 12.50 4.98
N VAL A 66 -11.80 12.35 3.70
CA VAL A 66 -11.68 11.05 3.05
C VAL A 66 -10.26 10.84 2.55
N VAL A 67 -9.65 9.75 2.97
CA VAL A 67 -8.32 9.33 2.50
C VAL A 67 -8.47 8.03 1.72
N GLY A 68 -8.12 8.06 0.44
CA GLY A 68 -8.12 6.88 -0.43
C GLY A 68 -6.72 6.29 -0.57
N THR A 69 -6.64 4.95 -0.64
CA THR A 69 -5.39 4.24 -0.93
C THR A 69 -5.66 2.99 -1.75
N VAL A 70 -4.59 2.39 -2.28
CA VAL A 70 -4.65 1.15 -3.05
C VAL A 70 -4.05 0.02 -2.22
N LEU A 71 -4.78 -1.09 -2.11
CA LEU A 71 -4.30 -2.33 -1.53
C LEU A 71 -3.95 -3.27 -2.68
N THR A 72 -2.70 -3.74 -2.72
CA THR A 72 -2.15 -4.41 -3.91
C THR A 72 -2.23 -5.93 -3.83
N ASP A 73 -1.55 -6.52 -2.85
CA ASP A 73 -1.36 -7.95 -2.69
C ASP A 73 -1.82 -8.44 -1.33
N SER A 74 -1.89 -9.75 -1.17
CA SER A 74 -2.33 -10.41 0.06
C SER A 74 -1.16 -10.96 0.85
N ALA A 75 -1.30 -11.07 2.17
CA ALA A 75 -0.36 -11.74 3.05
C ALA A 75 -0.12 -13.21 2.68
N ALA A 76 -1.02 -13.83 1.92
CA ALA A 76 -0.82 -15.18 1.38
C ALA A 76 0.47 -15.33 0.56
N MET A 77 0.95 -14.24 -0.05
CA MET A 77 2.21 -14.22 -0.81
C MET A 77 3.46 -14.11 0.09
N TYR A 78 3.31 -13.86 1.37
CA TYR A 78 4.40 -13.54 2.30
C TYR A 78 4.56 -14.54 3.45
N GLN A 79 4.09 -15.78 3.29
CA GLN A 79 4.17 -16.79 4.35
C GLN A 79 5.62 -17.10 4.75
N SER A 80 6.52 -17.25 3.77
CA SER A 80 7.94 -17.44 4.02
C SER A 80 8.55 -16.26 4.81
N ARG A 81 8.07 -15.02 4.54
CA ARG A 81 8.55 -13.85 5.27
C ARG A 81 8.10 -13.87 6.74
N ILE A 82 6.89 -14.35 7.02
CA ILE A 82 6.40 -14.53 8.41
C ILE A 82 7.24 -15.57 9.13
N GLU A 83 7.61 -16.66 8.45
CA GLU A 83 8.50 -17.68 9.00
C GLU A 83 9.89 -17.12 9.32
N GLU A 84 10.52 -16.40 8.40
CA GLU A 84 11.80 -15.71 8.60
C GLU A 84 11.75 -14.72 9.77
N LEU A 85 10.67 -13.95 9.91
CA LEU A 85 10.49 -13.02 11.03
C LEU A 85 10.33 -13.75 12.37
N ASN A 86 9.71 -14.94 12.37
CA ASN A 86 9.61 -15.78 13.56
C ASN A 86 10.97 -16.40 13.92
N GLU A 87 11.79 -16.75 12.94
CA GLU A 87 13.16 -17.21 13.19
C GLU A 87 14.04 -16.08 13.75
N MET A 88 13.93 -14.87 13.21
CA MET A 88 14.72 -13.72 13.66
C MET A 88 14.34 -13.22 15.06
N HIS A 89 13.05 -13.14 15.34
CA HIS A 89 12.53 -12.49 16.54
C HIS A 89 11.95 -13.47 17.58
N GLY A 90 11.96 -14.77 17.30
CA GLY A 90 11.31 -15.79 18.11
C GLY A 90 9.81 -15.93 17.86
N ALA A 91 9.19 -16.87 18.55
CA ALA A 91 7.76 -17.11 18.43
C ALA A 91 6.94 -15.90 18.90
N TYR A 92 5.97 -15.52 18.08
CA TYR A 92 5.10 -14.37 18.39
C TYR A 92 4.21 -14.66 19.59
N ASN A 93 4.00 -13.68 20.44
CA ASN A 93 3.19 -13.80 21.65
C ASN A 93 2.32 -12.55 21.86
N VAL A 94 1.43 -12.59 22.86
CA VAL A 94 0.46 -11.51 23.10
C VAL A 94 1.13 -10.21 23.57
N GLU A 95 2.24 -10.30 24.31
CA GLU A 95 3.02 -9.14 24.74
C GLU A 95 3.65 -8.43 23.55
N GLU A 96 4.21 -9.19 22.59
CA GLU A 96 4.71 -8.62 21.34
C GLU A 96 3.58 -8.02 20.49
N ALA A 97 2.42 -8.69 20.40
CA ALA A 97 1.26 -8.16 19.70
C ALA A 97 0.82 -6.81 20.25
N LYS A 98 0.79 -6.68 21.57
CA LYS A 98 0.48 -5.43 22.26
C LYS A 98 1.53 -4.35 22.01
N LEU A 99 2.80 -4.73 22.02
CA LEU A 99 3.91 -3.81 21.76
C LEU A 99 3.85 -3.31 20.32
N ASP A 100 3.71 -4.23 19.36
CA ASP A 100 3.65 -3.91 17.93
C ASP A 100 2.47 -2.98 17.61
N HIS A 101 1.27 -3.27 18.14
CA HIS A 101 0.11 -2.38 17.97
C HIS A 101 0.39 -0.97 18.54
N ASN A 102 0.98 -0.89 19.73
CA ASN A 102 1.23 0.41 20.36
C ASN A 102 2.34 1.21 19.69
N LEU A 103 3.43 0.57 19.25
CA LEU A 103 4.57 1.27 18.66
C LEU A 103 4.38 1.56 17.18
N HIS A 104 3.93 0.56 16.40
CA HIS A 104 3.95 0.60 14.94
C HIS A 104 2.62 1.06 14.33
N MET A 105 1.54 1.14 15.13
CA MET A 105 0.26 1.67 14.69
C MET A 105 -0.17 2.92 15.47
N LEU A 106 -0.44 2.80 16.77
CA LEU A 106 -0.88 3.95 17.57
C LEU A 106 0.23 4.99 17.73
N GLY A 107 1.46 4.55 17.97
CA GLY A 107 2.65 5.39 18.13
C GLY A 107 3.30 5.80 16.82
N LEU A 108 2.72 5.48 15.66
CA LEU A 108 3.26 5.86 14.36
C LEU A 108 3.51 7.37 14.29
N LYS A 109 4.78 7.74 14.06
CA LYS A 109 5.23 9.13 14.02
C LYS A 109 4.92 9.78 12.68
N THR A 110 4.94 11.12 12.66
CA THR A 110 4.78 11.92 11.42
C THR A 110 6.12 12.31 10.79
N ASP A 111 7.19 11.64 11.17
CA ASP A 111 8.51 11.74 10.54
C ASP A 111 8.52 11.14 9.11
N ASN A 112 9.61 11.36 8.37
CA ASN A 112 9.77 10.87 7.00
C ASN A 112 8.61 11.26 6.07
N LEU A 113 8.04 12.43 6.31
CA LEU A 113 7.01 13.07 5.51
C LEU A 113 7.56 14.41 5.02
N MET A 114 7.36 14.69 3.74
CA MET A 114 7.84 15.93 3.11
C MET A 114 6.77 16.47 2.15
N GLU A 115 6.37 17.71 2.35
CA GLU A 115 5.61 18.45 1.35
C GLU A 115 6.54 18.89 0.22
N LEU A 116 6.23 18.45 -1.01
CA LEU A 116 7.12 18.63 -2.14
C LEU A 116 6.89 19.98 -2.83
N THR A 117 7.95 20.80 -2.89
CA THR A 117 8.01 21.96 -3.78
C THR A 117 8.06 21.51 -5.25
N TYR A 118 7.96 22.47 -6.19
CA TYR A 118 8.17 22.17 -7.62
C TYR A 118 9.54 21.52 -7.86
N THR A 119 10.59 22.07 -7.25
CA THR A 119 11.96 21.56 -7.39
C THR A 119 12.09 20.13 -6.86
N ASP A 120 11.48 19.84 -5.71
CA ASP A 120 11.51 18.50 -5.12
C ASP A 120 10.79 17.47 -6.01
N ARG A 121 9.61 17.81 -6.51
CA ARG A 121 8.86 16.96 -7.46
C ARG A 121 9.67 16.70 -8.73
N LYS A 122 10.33 17.75 -9.27
CA LYS A 122 11.18 17.61 -10.45
C LYS A 122 12.40 16.73 -10.18
N ARG A 123 13.03 16.87 -9.01
CA ARG A 123 14.13 16.00 -8.59
C ARG A 123 13.72 14.54 -8.52
N ILE A 124 12.59 14.24 -7.87
CA ILE A 124 12.05 12.88 -7.75
C ILE A 124 11.69 12.32 -9.13
N HIS A 125 11.04 13.13 -9.99
CA HIS A 125 10.75 12.73 -11.36
C HIS A 125 12.03 12.36 -12.13
N ASN A 126 13.09 13.14 -11.99
CA ASN A 126 14.36 12.88 -12.68
C ASN A 126 15.04 11.58 -12.22
N LEU A 127 14.78 11.08 -11.01
CA LEU A 127 15.30 9.78 -10.56
C LEU A 127 14.80 8.60 -11.41
N LYS A 128 13.65 8.76 -12.07
CA LYS A 128 13.13 7.76 -13.02
C LYS A 128 14.08 7.48 -14.18
N TYR A 129 15.01 8.41 -14.49
CA TYR A 129 16.01 8.23 -15.54
C TYR A 129 16.81 6.94 -15.33
N TYR A 130 17.27 6.68 -14.12
CA TYR A 130 18.09 5.50 -13.81
C TYR A 130 17.33 4.19 -14.01
N THR A 131 16.07 4.14 -13.67
CA THR A 131 15.26 2.92 -13.82
C THR A 131 14.64 2.78 -15.20
N TRP A 132 14.11 3.85 -15.77
CA TRP A 132 13.38 3.79 -17.04
C TRP A 132 14.31 3.86 -18.26
N VAL A 133 15.29 4.76 -18.23
CA VAL A 133 16.17 4.95 -19.38
C VAL A 133 17.36 3.98 -19.32
N GLU A 134 18.11 3.98 -18.22
CA GLU A 134 19.32 3.15 -18.14
C GLU A 134 19.02 1.64 -17.99
N GLN A 135 18.07 1.26 -17.15
CA GLN A 135 17.78 -0.15 -16.88
C GLN A 135 16.78 -0.76 -17.85
N GLN A 136 15.76 0.00 -18.28
CA GLN A 136 14.66 -0.50 -19.12
C GLN A 136 14.75 -0.03 -20.57
N ALA A 137 15.80 0.70 -20.95
CA ALA A 137 16.03 1.21 -22.30
C ALA A 137 14.86 2.05 -22.88
N ARG A 138 14.11 2.75 -22.02
CA ARG A 138 13.10 3.70 -22.45
C ARG A 138 13.77 4.96 -23.03
N ASP A 139 13.09 5.61 -23.97
CA ASP A 139 13.60 6.85 -24.54
C ASP A 139 13.46 8.01 -23.53
N VAL A 140 14.48 8.87 -23.46
CA VAL A 140 14.44 10.09 -22.64
C VAL A 140 13.25 11.00 -22.99
N LYS A 141 12.81 10.99 -24.27
CA LYS A 141 11.63 11.75 -24.68
C LYS A 141 10.37 11.33 -23.96
N ASP A 142 10.20 10.02 -23.67
CA ASP A 142 9.03 9.50 -22.98
C ASP A 142 9.02 10.00 -21.53
N LEU A 143 10.17 10.01 -20.87
CA LEU A 143 10.32 10.58 -19.54
C LEU A 143 10.03 12.08 -19.52
N ASN A 144 10.50 12.82 -20.51
CA ASN A 144 10.22 14.25 -20.65
C ASN A 144 8.74 14.52 -20.94
N ALA A 145 8.07 13.71 -21.74
CA ALA A 145 6.64 13.84 -22.02
C ALA A 145 5.80 13.75 -20.75
N LEU A 146 6.10 12.84 -19.82
CA LEU A 146 5.43 12.73 -18.52
C LEU A 146 5.44 14.03 -17.71
N TRP A 147 6.43 14.89 -17.91
CA TRP A 147 6.56 16.15 -17.16
C TRP A 147 6.09 17.37 -17.93
N TYR A 148 6.33 17.42 -19.22
CA TYR A 148 6.13 18.64 -20.03
C TYR A 148 4.91 18.58 -20.94
N ASP A 149 4.43 17.38 -21.28
CA ASP A 149 3.32 17.18 -22.20
C ASP A 149 2.09 16.56 -21.50
N THR A 150 1.38 17.40 -20.77
CA THR A 150 0.15 16.96 -20.08
C THR A 150 -0.90 16.45 -21.07
N LYS A 151 -1.10 17.15 -22.19
CA LYS A 151 -2.16 16.80 -23.15
C LYS A 151 -1.84 15.54 -23.94
N GLY A 152 -0.64 15.42 -24.46
CA GLY A 152 -0.22 14.26 -25.24
C GLY A 152 0.05 13.02 -24.40
N THR A 153 0.28 13.17 -23.10
CA THR A 153 0.56 12.05 -22.20
C THR A 153 -0.63 11.75 -21.27
N TRP A 154 -0.89 12.60 -20.31
CA TRP A 154 -1.88 12.29 -19.25
C TRP A 154 -3.32 12.38 -19.73
N ASP A 155 -3.68 13.45 -20.43
CA ASP A 155 -5.04 13.59 -20.96
C ASP A 155 -5.34 12.51 -22.01
N ALA A 156 -4.35 12.14 -22.85
CA ALA A 156 -4.49 11.08 -23.83
C ALA A 156 -4.68 9.69 -23.18
N VAL A 157 -3.98 9.40 -22.07
CA VAL A 157 -4.18 8.16 -21.31
C VAL A 157 -5.57 8.13 -20.69
N HIS A 158 -6.01 9.21 -20.07
CA HIS A 158 -7.34 9.28 -19.46
C HIS A 158 -8.47 9.20 -20.50
N ALA A 159 -8.26 9.72 -21.70
CA ALA A 159 -9.25 9.65 -22.78
C ALA A 159 -9.54 8.22 -23.29
N GLN A 160 -8.65 7.26 -22.98
CA GLN A 160 -8.84 5.86 -23.34
C GLN A 160 -9.86 5.13 -22.45
N ALA A 161 -10.29 5.71 -21.34
CA ALA A 161 -11.14 5.03 -20.35
C ALA A 161 -12.43 4.46 -20.96
N ALA A 162 -13.13 5.21 -21.81
CA ALA A 162 -14.35 4.76 -22.42
C ALA A 162 -14.15 3.56 -23.37
N GLU A 163 -13.10 3.60 -24.19
CA GLU A 163 -12.72 2.50 -25.09
C GLU A 163 -12.32 1.24 -24.29
N LEU A 164 -11.58 1.42 -23.21
CA LEU A 164 -11.19 0.32 -22.32
C LEU A 164 -12.39 -0.32 -21.65
N ASP A 165 -13.37 0.46 -21.23
CA ASP A 165 -14.62 -0.06 -20.63
C ASP A 165 -15.41 -0.90 -21.65
N GLU A 166 -15.48 -0.46 -22.91
CA GLU A 166 -16.11 -1.24 -23.98
C GLU A 166 -15.37 -2.57 -24.22
N LEU A 167 -14.06 -2.54 -24.34
CA LEU A 167 -13.22 -3.74 -24.52
C LEU A 167 -13.34 -4.72 -23.33
N ILE A 168 -13.40 -4.21 -22.11
CA ILE A 168 -13.61 -5.01 -20.90
C ILE A 168 -14.98 -5.70 -20.95
N ASN A 169 -16.01 -5.00 -21.35
CA ASN A 169 -17.35 -5.57 -21.47
C ASN A 169 -17.41 -6.66 -22.56
N GLU A 170 -16.84 -6.40 -23.73
CA GLU A 170 -16.72 -7.39 -24.80
C GLU A 170 -15.97 -8.65 -24.34
N PHE A 171 -14.86 -8.47 -23.64
CA PHE A 171 -14.09 -9.60 -23.09
C PHE A 171 -14.90 -10.39 -22.07
N ASN A 172 -15.58 -9.72 -21.16
CA ASN A 172 -16.43 -10.37 -20.14
C ASN A 172 -17.61 -11.14 -20.76
N GLU A 173 -18.22 -10.60 -21.81
CA GLU A 173 -19.28 -11.28 -22.55
C GLU A 173 -18.73 -12.52 -23.30
N ALA A 174 -17.61 -12.37 -24.00
CA ALA A 174 -16.98 -13.44 -24.77
C ALA A 174 -16.53 -14.62 -23.90
N THR A 175 -16.02 -14.31 -22.69
CA THR A 175 -15.54 -15.33 -21.74
C THR A 175 -16.62 -15.88 -20.82
N GLY A 176 -17.75 -15.18 -20.66
CA GLY A 176 -18.82 -15.53 -19.74
C GLY A 176 -18.45 -15.40 -18.26
N LEU A 177 -17.33 -14.72 -17.93
CA LEU A 177 -16.82 -14.58 -16.55
C LEU A 177 -17.83 -13.94 -15.60
N LEU A 178 -18.56 -12.92 -16.04
CA LEU A 178 -19.59 -12.27 -15.20
C LEU A 178 -20.81 -13.17 -14.89
N LYS A 179 -21.00 -14.26 -15.64
CA LYS A 179 -22.08 -15.21 -15.38
C LYS A 179 -21.64 -16.33 -14.42
N ALA A 180 -20.34 -16.42 -14.16
CA ALA A 180 -19.74 -17.42 -13.28
C ALA A 180 -19.51 -16.88 -11.85
N LEU A 181 -19.70 -15.58 -11.64
CA LEU A 181 -19.70 -14.89 -10.36
C LEU A 181 -21.13 -14.77 -9.82
#